data_1da4be98730641e1fca26601fe17d1a4
#
_entry.id   1da4be98730641e1fca26601fe17d1a4
#
_cell.length_a   1.000
_cell.length_b   1.000
_cell.length_c   1.000
_cell.angle_alpha   90.00
_cell.angle_beta   90.00
_cell.angle_gamma   90.00
#
_symmetry.space_group_name_H-M   'P 1'
#
loop_
_entity.id
_entity.type
_entity.pdbx_description
1 polymer ?
#
loop_
_entity_poly.entity_id
_entity_poly.type
_entity_poly.pdbx_seq_one_letter_code
_entity_poly.pdbx_strand_id
1 'polypeptide(L)'
;MCELYVEGGERLYGELEIQGSKNSVLPILAATLLCADTCVIENCPRLRDVDASVAILRHLGCCTHWEGGALVVDTAHMDRCAVPDALMREMRSSVIFLGAILARCQEAVICYPGGCELGPRPIDLHLGALRALGAEIAERGGELRCRGKALLGSDIYLPMPSVGATENAILCACGADGVTTIYNAAREPEIADLQNFINAMGGNIRGAGGSIITVEGKRALHGGTYRIIADRIVGATYLCAAACCGGEVRLYGVDPRPLSTISGALSEAGCMIKSGEDDVMLQSNGVLKSIRPVRTAPYPGFPTDAQPVLMAALLKSA
;
A
#
# COMPACT_ATOMS: atom_id res chain seq x y z
N MET A 1 -9.99 17.93 22.62
CA MET A 1 -10.04 18.29 21.16
C MET A 1 -8.69 18.93 20.82
N CYS A 2 -8.02 18.46 19.76
CA CYS A 2 -6.88 19.19 19.23
C CYS A 2 -7.42 20.21 18.22
N GLU A 3 -7.09 21.48 18.41
CA GLU A 3 -7.39 22.54 17.46
C GLU A 3 -6.18 22.76 16.56
N LEU A 4 -6.41 22.89 15.26
CA LEU A 4 -5.39 23.24 14.28
C LEU A 4 -5.58 24.70 13.90
N TYR A 5 -4.59 25.53 14.20
CA TYR A 5 -4.55 26.93 13.76
C TYR A 5 -3.66 27.03 12.51
N VAL A 6 -4.20 27.63 11.44
CA VAL A 6 -3.50 27.81 10.17
C VAL A 6 -3.49 29.27 9.81
N GLU A 7 -2.30 29.85 9.67
CA GLU A 7 -2.09 31.20 9.14
C GLU A 7 -1.57 31.06 7.70
N GLY A 8 -2.31 31.63 6.74
CA GLY A 8 -1.99 31.53 5.33
C GLY A 8 -1.27 32.75 4.81
N GLY A 9 -0.89 32.74 3.51
CA GLY A 9 -0.32 33.89 2.81
C GLY A 9 1.16 33.72 2.44
N GLU A 10 1.86 32.80 3.03
CA GLU A 10 3.26 32.54 2.74
C GLU A 10 3.47 31.70 1.49
N ARG A 11 4.56 31.95 0.75
CA ARG A 11 5.02 31.12 -0.34
C ARG A 11 5.88 29.98 0.20
N LEU A 12 5.82 28.83 -0.47
CA LEU A 12 6.57 27.65 -0.06
C LEU A 12 7.89 27.55 -0.83
N TYR A 13 9.00 27.55 -0.09
CA TYR A 13 10.34 27.35 -0.63
C TYR A 13 11.05 26.28 0.18
N GLY A 14 11.71 25.35 -0.48
CA GLY A 14 12.55 24.38 0.19
C GLY A 14 12.66 23.05 -0.52
N GLU A 15 13.37 22.18 0.14
CA GLU A 15 13.67 20.82 -0.31
C GLU A 15 13.31 19.84 0.80
N LEU A 16 12.73 18.71 0.42
CA LEU A 16 12.37 17.66 1.39
C LEU A 16 12.48 16.27 0.79
N GLU A 17 12.92 15.33 1.59
CA GLU A 17 12.90 13.91 1.28
C GLU A 17 11.51 13.35 1.54
N ILE A 18 10.97 12.60 0.58
CA ILE A 18 9.65 11.99 0.73
C ILE A 18 9.76 10.71 1.56
N GLN A 19 8.99 10.65 2.63
CA GLN A 19 8.87 9.46 3.50
C GLN A 19 8.37 8.23 2.73
N GLY A 20 8.56 7.05 3.31
CA GLY A 20 8.07 5.79 2.75
C GLY A 20 6.55 5.75 2.62
N SER A 21 6.10 5.00 1.62
CA SER A 21 4.69 4.88 1.26
C SER A 21 3.89 4.10 2.30
N LYS A 22 2.83 4.72 2.82
CA LYS A 22 1.85 4.05 3.67
C LYS A 22 1.26 2.81 2.98
N ASN A 23 0.83 2.98 1.74
CA ASN A 23 0.14 1.92 1.01
C ASN A 23 1.09 0.77 0.60
N SER A 24 2.40 1.01 0.62
CA SER A 24 3.41 -0.02 0.38
C SER A 24 3.83 -0.74 1.65
N VAL A 25 4.03 0.00 2.75
CA VAL A 25 4.51 -0.60 4.00
C VAL A 25 3.50 -1.58 4.61
N LEU A 26 2.19 -1.33 4.48
CA LEU A 26 1.16 -2.18 5.11
C LEU A 26 1.15 -3.62 4.55
N PRO A 27 1.09 -3.85 3.21
CA PRO A 27 1.20 -5.21 2.67
C PRO A 27 2.58 -5.83 2.90
N ILE A 28 3.67 -5.05 2.94
CA ILE A 28 5.01 -5.55 3.24
C ILE A 28 5.09 -6.02 4.71
N LEU A 29 4.51 -5.28 5.66
CA LEU A 29 4.41 -5.74 7.06
C LEU A 29 3.63 -7.06 7.18
N ALA A 30 2.54 -7.23 6.43
CA ALA A 30 1.85 -8.52 6.37
C ALA A 30 2.73 -9.60 5.72
N ALA A 31 3.50 -9.28 4.68
CA ALA A 31 4.39 -10.20 3.99
C ALA A 31 5.55 -10.70 4.87
N THR A 32 5.98 -9.94 5.91
CA THR A 32 7.01 -10.42 6.85
C THR A 32 6.61 -11.72 7.54
N LEU A 33 5.31 -11.98 7.73
CA LEU A 33 4.82 -13.23 8.31
C LEU A 33 5.23 -14.47 7.49
N LEU A 34 5.48 -14.30 6.19
CA LEU A 34 5.87 -15.40 5.29
C LEU A 34 7.33 -15.80 5.47
N CYS A 35 8.18 -14.91 5.99
CA CYS A 35 9.63 -15.12 6.07
C CYS A 35 10.05 -16.02 7.22
N ALA A 36 9.27 -16.09 8.31
CA ALA A 36 9.59 -16.83 9.54
C ALA A 36 10.97 -16.47 10.14
N ASP A 37 11.39 -15.23 9.99
CA ASP A 37 12.72 -14.72 10.28
C ASP A 37 12.63 -13.21 10.59
N THR A 38 13.77 -12.56 10.79
CA THR A 38 13.85 -11.12 11.06
C THR A 38 13.93 -10.31 9.76
N CYS A 39 12.98 -9.39 9.59
CA CYS A 39 12.98 -8.38 8.51
C CYS A 39 13.24 -6.99 9.08
N VAL A 40 14.11 -6.22 8.42
CA VAL A 40 14.41 -4.82 8.74
C VAL A 40 13.80 -3.95 7.64
N ILE A 41 12.81 -3.13 8.02
CA ILE A 41 12.06 -2.30 7.09
C ILE A 41 12.54 -0.85 7.21
N GLU A 42 13.38 -0.44 6.25
CA GLU A 42 13.87 0.93 6.14
C GLU A 42 12.86 1.86 5.48
N ASN A 43 13.01 3.17 5.73
CA ASN A 43 12.07 4.20 5.26
C ASN A 43 10.61 3.93 5.68
N CYS A 44 10.42 3.23 6.79
CA CYS A 44 9.10 2.92 7.33
C CYS A 44 8.50 4.19 7.96
N PRO A 45 7.33 4.69 7.49
CA PRO A 45 6.77 5.92 8.02
C PRO A 45 6.14 5.70 9.40
N ARG A 46 6.23 6.71 10.27
CA ARG A 46 5.60 6.73 11.61
C ARG A 46 4.14 7.15 11.47
N LEU A 47 3.23 6.21 11.30
CA LEU A 47 1.81 6.44 11.05
C LEU A 47 0.94 5.53 11.92
N ARG A 48 -0.29 5.98 12.24
CA ARG A 48 -1.25 5.18 13.02
C ARG A 48 -1.55 3.81 12.38
N ASP A 49 -1.63 3.73 11.04
CA ASP A 49 -1.88 2.47 10.34
C ASP A 49 -0.67 1.51 10.48
N VAL A 50 0.56 2.04 10.56
CA VAL A 50 1.76 1.24 10.87
C VAL A 50 1.72 0.76 12.31
N ASP A 51 1.34 1.62 13.27
CA ASP A 51 1.20 1.23 14.68
C ASP A 51 0.13 0.14 14.84
N ALA A 52 -1.00 0.24 14.12
CA ALA A 52 -2.04 -0.79 14.09
C ALA A 52 -1.52 -2.12 13.51
N SER A 53 -0.75 -2.07 12.40
CA SER A 53 -0.09 -3.25 11.84
C SER A 53 0.89 -3.89 12.81
N VAL A 54 1.70 -3.09 13.51
CA VAL A 54 2.62 -3.54 14.56
C VAL A 54 1.85 -4.19 15.72
N ALA A 55 0.70 -3.64 16.10
CA ALA A 55 -0.14 -4.25 17.15
C ALA A 55 -0.69 -5.62 16.70
N ILE A 56 -1.11 -5.77 15.43
CA ILE A 56 -1.52 -7.07 14.86
C ILE A 56 -0.33 -8.05 14.89
N LEU A 57 0.85 -7.66 14.40
CA LEU A 57 2.04 -8.52 14.40
C LEU A 57 2.40 -9.00 15.81
N ARG A 58 2.43 -8.10 16.78
CA ARG A 58 2.69 -8.44 18.20
C ARG A 58 1.63 -9.38 18.77
N HIS A 59 0.35 -9.15 18.42
CA HIS A 59 -0.73 -10.05 18.85
C HIS A 59 -0.54 -11.46 18.27
N LEU A 60 -0.04 -11.58 17.05
CA LEU A 60 0.25 -12.86 16.40
C LEU A 60 1.50 -13.57 16.97
N GLY A 61 2.21 -12.96 17.93
CA GLY A 61 3.40 -13.52 18.57
C GLY A 61 4.73 -13.03 17.97
N CYS A 62 4.70 -12.06 17.05
CA CYS A 62 5.91 -11.49 16.47
C CYS A 62 6.56 -10.46 17.41
N CYS A 63 7.89 -10.35 17.38
CA CYS A 63 8.63 -9.30 18.06
C CYS A 63 8.85 -8.11 17.14
N THR A 64 8.59 -6.91 17.61
CA THR A 64 8.81 -5.69 16.82
C THR A 64 9.44 -4.59 17.65
N HIS A 65 10.41 -3.88 17.09
CA HIS A 65 11.02 -2.70 17.67
C HIS A 65 11.55 -1.76 16.60
N TRP A 66 11.80 -0.52 17.00
CA TRP A 66 12.40 0.48 16.11
C TRP A 66 13.89 0.60 16.41
N GLU A 67 14.71 0.58 15.36
CA GLU A 67 16.15 0.72 15.45
C GLU A 67 16.69 1.61 14.33
N GLY A 68 17.43 2.65 14.64
CA GLY A 68 18.05 3.54 13.64
C GLY A 68 17.08 4.17 12.63
N GLY A 69 15.79 4.30 12.98
CA GLY A 69 14.74 4.78 12.07
C GLY A 69 14.06 3.70 11.23
N ALA A 70 14.57 2.47 11.23
CA ALA A 70 13.93 1.30 10.62
C ALA A 70 13.00 0.57 11.60
N LEU A 71 12.01 -0.13 11.09
CA LEU A 71 11.17 -1.05 11.86
C LEU A 71 11.72 -2.47 11.70
N VAL A 72 12.14 -3.07 12.81
CA VAL A 72 12.57 -4.48 12.87
C VAL A 72 11.37 -5.33 13.24
N VAL A 73 11.13 -6.39 12.46
CA VAL A 73 10.02 -7.34 12.64
C VAL A 73 10.58 -8.75 12.62
N ASP A 74 10.53 -9.44 13.75
CA ASP A 74 10.89 -10.85 13.87
C ASP A 74 9.63 -11.70 13.98
N THR A 75 9.42 -12.58 13.02
CA THR A 75 8.23 -13.45 12.89
C THR A 75 8.54 -14.93 13.14
N ALA A 76 9.74 -15.27 13.61
CA ALA A 76 10.16 -16.66 13.84
C ALA A 76 9.26 -17.38 14.84
N HIS A 77 8.81 -16.66 15.87
CA HIS A 77 8.01 -17.21 16.99
C HIS A 77 6.50 -16.93 16.88
N MET A 78 5.98 -16.63 15.69
CA MET A 78 4.54 -16.48 15.49
C MET A 78 3.79 -17.74 15.95
N ASP A 79 2.84 -17.58 16.88
CA ASP A 79 2.12 -18.68 17.54
C ASP A 79 0.59 -18.58 17.43
N ARG A 80 0.06 -17.53 16.81
CA ARG A 80 -1.37 -17.27 16.67
C ARG A 80 -1.77 -17.03 15.22
N CYS A 81 -3.01 -17.44 14.89
CA CYS A 81 -3.62 -17.27 13.57
C CYS A 81 -4.95 -16.48 13.62
N ALA A 82 -5.32 -15.97 14.80
CA ALA A 82 -6.54 -15.19 14.99
C ALA A 82 -6.22 -13.75 15.32
N VAL A 83 -6.90 -12.80 14.68
CA VAL A 83 -6.79 -11.37 14.98
C VAL A 83 -8.12 -10.88 15.57
N PRO A 84 -8.12 -10.31 16.80
CA PRO A 84 -9.35 -9.88 17.46
C PRO A 84 -9.98 -8.68 16.77
N ASP A 85 -11.32 -8.54 16.93
CA ASP A 85 -12.13 -7.49 16.34
C ASP A 85 -11.59 -6.08 16.62
N ALA A 86 -11.13 -5.82 17.84
CA ALA A 86 -10.57 -4.52 18.21
C ALA A 86 -9.41 -4.10 17.30
N LEU A 87 -8.46 -5.02 17.03
CA LEU A 87 -7.32 -4.74 16.15
C LEU A 87 -7.74 -4.66 14.67
N MET A 88 -8.69 -5.50 14.24
CA MET A 88 -9.20 -5.45 12.86
C MET A 88 -9.90 -4.12 12.56
N ARG A 89 -10.50 -3.49 13.56
CA ARG A 89 -11.21 -2.20 13.42
C ARG A 89 -10.32 -0.97 13.44
N GLU A 90 -9.07 -1.07 13.86
CA GLU A 90 -8.18 0.09 13.94
C GLU A 90 -7.79 0.65 12.57
N MET A 91 -7.71 -0.21 11.56
CA MET A 91 -7.44 0.22 10.18
C MET A 91 -8.24 -0.58 9.16
N ARG A 92 -8.61 0.07 8.05
CA ARG A 92 -9.36 -0.57 6.96
C ARG A 92 -8.57 -1.67 6.25
N SER A 93 -7.27 -1.47 6.08
CA SER A 93 -6.37 -2.39 5.39
C SER A 93 -5.98 -3.62 6.21
N SER A 94 -6.48 -3.78 7.44
CA SER A 94 -6.20 -4.96 8.29
C SER A 94 -6.53 -6.30 7.61
N VAL A 95 -7.49 -6.31 6.67
CA VAL A 95 -7.83 -7.50 5.87
C VAL A 95 -6.65 -8.06 5.06
N ILE A 96 -5.61 -7.26 4.77
CA ILE A 96 -4.40 -7.71 4.06
C ILE A 96 -3.68 -8.81 4.81
N PHE A 97 -3.72 -8.81 6.14
CA PHE A 97 -3.12 -9.86 6.95
C PHE A 97 -3.73 -11.24 6.73
N LEU A 98 -4.97 -11.33 6.23
CA LEU A 98 -5.67 -12.60 6.04
C LEU A 98 -4.91 -13.56 5.12
N GLY A 99 -4.45 -13.09 3.95
CA GLY A 99 -3.70 -13.90 3.00
C GLY A 99 -2.37 -14.41 3.56
N ALA A 100 -1.63 -13.54 4.26
CA ALA A 100 -0.36 -13.90 4.88
C ALA A 100 -0.51 -14.89 6.04
N ILE A 101 -1.50 -14.68 6.93
CA ILE A 101 -1.78 -15.61 8.04
C ILE A 101 -2.19 -16.97 7.49
N LEU A 102 -3.08 -17.00 6.49
CA LEU A 102 -3.55 -18.24 5.88
C LEU A 102 -2.42 -19.02 5.20
N ALA A 103 -1.53 -18.32 4.48
CA ALA A 103 -0.34 -18.92 3.87
C ALA A 103 0.62 -19.51 4.91
N ARG A 104 0.83 -18.80 6.03
CA ARG A 104 1.75 -19.20 7.09
C ARG A 104 1.21 -20.31 7.99
N CYS A 105 -0.05 -20.19 8.43
CA CYS A 105 -0.65 -21.03 9.46
C CYS A 105 -1.63 -22.07 8.91
N GLN A 106 -2.02 -22.01 7.64
CA GLN A 106 -3.08 -22.81 7.03
C GLN A 106 -4.46 -22.61 7.69
N GLU A 107 -4.57 -21.71 8.63
CA GLU A 107 -5.80 -21.28 9.29
C GLU A 107 -5.68 -19.80 9.60
N ALA A 108 -6.80 -19.08 9.46
CA ALA A 108 -6.89 -17.68 9.85
C ALA A 108 -8.30 -17.38 10.38
N VAL A 109 -8.38 -16.62 11.47
CA VAL A 109 -9.64 -16.13 12.03
C VAL A 109 -9.53 -14.62 12.14
N ILE A 110 -10.39 -13.90 11.41
CA ILE A 110 -10.46 -12.44 11.47
C ILE A 110 -11.92 -11.98 11.57
N CYS A 111 -12.14 -10.77 12.07
CA CYS A 111 -13.41 -10.07 11.91
C CYS A 111 -13.39 -9.19 10.68
N TYR A 112 -14.54 -8.69 10.25
CA TYR A 112 -14.60 -7.71 9.17
C TYR A 112 -13.78 -6.46 9.55
N PRO A 113 -12.97 -5.93 8.59
CA PRO A 113 -12.15 -4.76 8.88
C PRO A 113 -13.04 -3.56 9.24
N GLY A 114 -12.53 -2.73 10.14
CA GLY A 114 -13.23 -1.54 10.62
C GLY A 114 -13.24 -0.37 9.65
N GLY A 115 -13.74 0.66 10.13
CA GLY A 115 -13.90 2.04 9.86
C GLY A 115 -13.35 2.70 8.61
N CYS A 116 -14.21 2.91 7.66
CA CYS A 116 -14.21 4.15 6.91
C CYS A 116 -15.68 4.61 6.84
N GLU A 117 -15.98 5.78 7.35
CA GLU A 117 -17.33 6.38 7.32
C GLU A 117 -17.81 6.70 5.88
N LEU A 118 -16.91 6.56 4.89
CA LEU A 118 -17.19 6.84 3.47
C LEU A 118 -18.07 5.78 2.78
N GLY A 119 -18.56 4.77 3.50
CA GLY A 119 -19.50 3.77 2.99
C GLY A 119 -18.97 2.33 3.01
N PRO A 120 -19.81 1.36 2.62
CA PRO A 120 -19.44 -0.05 2.61
C PRO A 120 -18.33 -0.31 1.59
N ARG A 121 -17.29 -0.99 2.02
CA ARG A 121 -16.22 -1.48 1.16
C ARG A 121 -16.14 -2.99 1.29
N PRO A 122 -16.85 -3.73 0.43
CA PRO A 122 -16.90 -5.17 0.49
C PRO A 122 -15.49 -5.79 0.29
N ILE A 123 -15.28 -6.96 0.90
CA ILE A 123 -14.04 -7.73 0.79
C ILE A 123 -14.23 -9.00 -0.06
N ASP A 124 -15.31 -9.05 -0.81
CA ASP A 124 -15.71 -10.16 -1.67
C ASP A 124 -14.61 -10.57 -2.66
N LEU A 125 -13.90 -9.59 -3.26
CA LEU A 125 -12.78 -9.84 -4.17
C LEU A 125 -11.62 -10.52 -3.45
N HIS A 126 -11.32 -10.11 -2.21
CA HIS A 126 -10.31 -10.78 -1.39
C HIS A 126 -10.70 -12.24 -1.14
N LEU A 127 -11.92 -12.46 -0.64
CA LEU A 127 -12.40 -13.81 -0.34
C LEU A 127 -12.51 -14.68 -1.59
N GLY A 128 -12.90 -14.10 -2.73
CA GLY A 128 -12.93 -14.78 -4.03
C GLY A 128 -11.56 -15.28 -4.46
N ALA A 129 -10.52 -14.44 -4.34
CA ALA A 129 -9.15 -14.80 -4.65
C ALA A 129 -8.63 -15.94 -3.74
N LEU A 130 -8.91 -15.86 -2.43
CA LEU A 130 -8.49 -16.92 -1.50
C LEU A 130 -9.22 -18.24 -1.76
N ARG A 131 -10.52 -18.21 -2.10
CA ARG A 131 -11.27 -19.41 -2.49
C ARG A 131 -10.72 -20.04 -3.77
N ALA A 132 -10.28 -19.26 -4.74
CA ALA A 132 -9.66 -19.75 -5.96
C ALA A 132 -8.37 -20.54 -5.67
N LEU A 133 -7.64 -20.21 -4.60
CA LEU A 133 -6.48 -20.95 -4.09
C LEU A 133 -6.84 -22.16 -3.24
N GLY A 134 -8.14 -22.49 -3.08
CA GLY A 134 -8.60 -23.63 -2.31
C GLY A 134 -8.89 -23.35 -0.83
N ALA A 135 -8.98 -22.08 -0.42
CA ALA A 135 -9.34 -21.75 0.94
C ALA A 135 -10.84 -21.98 1.20
N GLU A 136 -11.15 -22.73 2.25
CA GLU A 136 -12.49 -22.85 2.81
C GLU A 136 -12.77 -21.67 3.72
N ILE A 137 -13.79 -20.89 3.42
CA ILE A 137 -14.14 -19.67 4.17
C ILE A 137 -15.57 -19.79 4.68
N ALA A 138 -15.70 -19.80 6.00
CA ALA A 138 -16.98 -19.79 6.70
C ALA A 138 -17.13 -18.48 7.48
N GLU A 139 -18.33 -17.89 7.39
CA GLU A 139 -18.71 -16.74 8.18
C GLU A 139 -19.65 -17.16 9.31
N ARG A 140 -19.30 -16.80 10.54
CA ARG A 140 -20.12 -17.09 11.71
C ARG A 140 -20.02 -15.98 12.75
N GLY A 141 -21.13 -15.33 13.06
CA GLY A 141 -21.18 -14.32 14.12
C GLY A 141 -20.27 -13.09 13.87
N GLY A 142 -20.07 -12.69 12.61
CA GLY A 142 -19.20 -11.58 12.24
C GLY A 142 -17.71 -11.94 12.16
N GLU A 143 -17.34 -13.19 12.43
CA GLU A 143 -16.00 -13.73 12.22
C GLU A 143 -15.92 -14.45 10.87
N LEU A 144 -14.80 -14.26 10.18
CA LEU A 144 -14.38 -15.03 9.01
C LEU A 144 -13.37 -16.08 9.47
N ARG A 145 -13.73 -17.35 9.32
CA ARG A 145 -12.88 -18.49 9.60
C ARG A 145 -12.41 -19.11 8.29
N CYS A 146 -11.13 -18.98 8.02
CA CYS A 146 -10.52 -19.45 6.79
C CYS A 146 -9.60 -20.63 7.07
N ARG A 147 -9.71 -21.70 6.25
CA ARG A 147 -8.86 -22.88 6.30
C ARG A 147 -8.26 -23.14 4.93
N GLY A 148 -6.96 -23.31 4.89
CA GLY A 148 -6.17 -23.51 3.67
C GLY A 148 -5.28 -24.75 3.78
N LYS A 149 -5.86 -25.92 4.17
CA LYS A 149 -5.09 -27.17 4.37
C LYS A 149 -4.33 -27.63 3.12
N ALA A 150 -4.83 -27.30 1.94
CA ALA A 150 -4.23 -27.65 0.66
C ALA A 150 -4.40 -26.45 -0.30
N LEU A 151 -3.69 -25.36 -0.02
CA LEU A 151 -3.63 -24.24 -0.95
C LEU A 151 -2.87 -24.66 -2.21
N LEU A 152 -3.50 -24.49 -3.36
CA LEU A 152 -2.96 -24.86 -4.67
C LEU A 152 -2.88 -23.64 -5.57
N GLY A 153 -1.81 -23.56 -6.36
CA GLY A 153 -1.67 -22.57 -7.41
C GLY A 153 -2.82 -22.64 -8.41
N SER A 154 -3.33 -21.50 -8.81
CA SER A 154 -4.56 -21.39 -9.60
C SER A 154 -4.57 -20.12 -10.44
N ASP A 155 -5.39 -20.09 -11.48
CA ASP A 155 -5.70 -18.88 -12.22
C ASP A 155 -6.80 -18.08 -11.50
N ILE A 156 -6.48 -16.85 -11.11
CA ILE A 156 -7.39 -15.93 -10.41
C ILE A 156 -7.77 -14.80 -11.34
N TYR A 157 -9.06 -14.64 -11.62
CA TYR A 157 -9.59 -13.58 -12.47
C TYR A 157 -10.29 -12.53 -11.62
N LEU A 158 -9.68 -11.36 -11.46
CA LEU A 158 -10.32 -10.25 -10.76
C LEU A 158 -11.27 -9.52 -11.73
N PRO A 159 -12.57 -9.35 -11.38
CA PRO A 159 -13.53 -8.69 -12.26
C PRO A 159 -13.21 -7.22 -12.48
N MET A 160 -12.47 -6.63 -11.55
CA MET A 160 -11.91 -5.28 -11.63
C MET A 160 -10.57 -5.21 -10.91
N PRO A 161 -9.66 -4.31 -11.31
CA PRO A 161 -8.42 -4.10 -10.57
C PRO A 161 -8.73 -3.66 -9.13
N SER A 162 -8.21 -4.40 -8.16
CA SER A 162 -8.34 -4.10 -6.74
C SER A 162 -6.98 -4.29 -6.08
N VAL A 163 -6.44 -3.20 -5.52
CA VAL A 163 -5.12 -3.21 -4.85
C VAL A 163 -5.12 -4.25 -3.74
N GLY A 164 -6.00 -4.13 -2.75
CA GLY A 164 -6.02 -5.02 -1.60
C GLY A 164 -6.32 -6.50 -1.95
N ALA A 165 -7.20 -6.76 -2.95
CA ALA A 165 -7.44 -8.14 -3.40
C ALA A 165 -6.21 -8.72 -4.11
N THR A 166 -5.49 -7.93 -4.91
CA THR A 166 -4.24 -8.33 -5.56
C THR A 166 -3.18 -8.66 -4.52
N GLU A 167 -2.99 -7.80 -3.51
CA GLU A 167 -2.05 -8.01 -2.40
C GLU A 167 -2.37 -9.29 -1.63
N ASN A 168 -3.63 -9.49 -1.22
CA ASN A 168 -4.04 -10.71 -0.53
C ASN A 168 -3.86 -11.98 -1.37
N ALA A 169 -4.16 -11.90 -2.68
CA ALA A 169 -3.93 -13.01 -3.59
C ALA A 169 -2.44 -13.37 -3.67
N ILE A 170 -1.55 -12.37 -3.82
CA ILE A 170 -0.10 -12.56 -3.83
C ILE A 170 0.36 -13.20 -2.52
N LEU A 171 -0.02 -12.64 -1.37
CA LEU A 171 0.40 -13.11 -0.06
C LEU A 171 -0.04 -14.57 0.19
N CYS A 172 -1.29 -14.90 -0.15
CA CYS A 172 -1.80 -16.26 0.01
C CYS A 172 -1.16 -17.23 -0.98
N ALA A 173 -0.93 -16.81 -2.23
CA ALA A 173 -0.30 -17.63 -3.27
C ALA A 173 1.15 -18.01 -2.92
N CYS A 174 1.87 -17.21 -2.13
CA CYS A 174 3.20 -17.57 -1.63
C CYS A 174 3.17 -18.86 -0.78
N GLY A 175 2.06 -19.19 -0.13
CA GLY A 175 1.87 -20.44 0.64
C GLY A 175 1.24 -21.57 -0.15
N ALA A 176 0.80 -21.35 -1.39
CA ALA A 176 0.15 -22.35 -2.24
C ALA A 176 1.17 -23.28 -2.93
N ASP A 177 0.77 -24.50 -3.26
CA ASP A 177 1.61 -25.43 -4.02
C ASP A 177 1.45 -25.19 -5.52
N GLY A 178 2.55 -24.92 -6.21
CA GLY A 178 2.57 -24.65 -7.65
C GLY A 178 2.58 -23.16 -7.99
N VAL A 179 2.08 -22.82 -9.16
CA VAL A 179 2.10 -21.46 -9.72
C VAL A 179 0.68 -20.88 -9.73
N THR A 180 0.57 -19.65 -9.27
CA THR A 180 -0.67 -18.87 -9.35
C THR A 180 -0.51 -17.76 -10.38
N THR A 181 -1.52 -17.58 -11.25
CA THR A 181 -1.60 -16.46 -12.17
C THR A 181 -2.79 -15.57 -11.80
N ILE A 182 -2.53 -14.29 -11.53
CA ILE A 182 -3.56 -13.31 -11.21
C ILE A 182 -3.79 -12.44 -12.44
N TYR A 183 -4.98 -12.52 -13.02
CA TYR A 183 -5.41 -11.73 -14.17
C TYR A 183 -6.19 -10.50 -13.72
N ASN A 184 -6.04 -9.41 -14.47
CA ASN A 184 -6.62 -8.10 -14.18
C ASN A 184 -6.17 -7.57 -12.80
N ALA A 185 -4.93 -7.86 -12.43
CA ALA A 185 -4.30 -7.39 -11.21
C ALA A 185 -4.21 -5.85 -11.17
N ALA A 186 -4.19 -5.29 -9.98
CA ALA A 186 -3.85 -3.89 -9.77
C ALA A 186 -2.40 -3.61 -10.19
N ARG A 187 -2.14 -2.40 -10.70
CA ARG A 187 -0.85 -2.04 -11.32
C ARG A 187 -0.09 -0.99 -10.54
N GLU A 188 -0.63 -0.56 -9.42
CA GLU A 188 -0.07 0.48 -8.56
C GLU A 188 1.38 0.15 -8.17
N PRO A 189 2.26 1.17 -8.03
CA PRO A 189 3.66 0.98 -7.67
C PRO A 189 3.86 0.16 -6.39
N GLU A 190 2.91 0.24 -5.47
CA GLU A 190 2.89 -0.47 -4.20
C GLU A 190 2.80 -2.00 -4.39
N ILE A 191 2.14 -2.46 -5.48
CA ILE A 191 2.12 -3.89 -5.85
C ILE A 191 3.50 -4.34 -6.35
N ALA A 192 4.18 -3.49 -7.12
CA ALA A 192 5.52 -3.78 -7.57
C ALA A 192 6.52 -3.81 -6.40
N ASP A 193 6.33 -2.94 -5.41
CA ASP A 193 7.14 -2.90 -4.20
C ASP A 193 6.94 -4.16 -3.34
N LEU A 194 5.70 -4.63 -3.19
CA LEU A 194 5.41 -5.92 -2.54
C LEU A 194 6.08 -7.10 -3.26
N GLN A 195 6.02 -7.16 -4.59
CA GLN A 195 6.75 -8.15 -5.39
C GLN A 195 8.25 -8.09 -5.11
N ASN A 196 8.83 -6.89 -5.12
CA ASN A 196 10.27 -6.69 -4.94
C ASN A 196 10.70 -7.11 -3.53
N PHE A 197 9.91 -6.77 -2.50
CA PHE A 197 10.14 -7.24 -1.13
C PHE A 197 10.16 -8.78 -1.07
N ILE A 198 9.11 -9.44 -1.55
CA ILE A 198 9.01 -10.90 -1.47
C ILE A 198 10.14 -11.56 -2.28
N ASN A 199 10.49 -11.03 -3.44
CA ASN A 199 11.59 -11.55 -4.25
C ASN A 199 12.96 -11.34 -3.58
N ALA A 200 13.18 -10.20 -2.92
CA ALA A 200 14.38 -9.95 -2.12
C ALA A 200 14.52 -10.95 -0.95
N MET A 201 13.40 -11.43 -0.42
CA MET A 201 13.35 -12.45 0.63
C MET A 201 13.38 -13.90 0.07
N GLY A 202 13.66 -14.12 -1.21
CA GLY A 202 13.80 -15.46 -1.82
C GLY A 202 12.58 -15.97 -2.56
N GLY A 203 11.53 -15.17 -2.71
CA GLY A 203 10.34 -15.48 -3.50
C GLY A 203 10.58 -15.42 -5.01
N ASN A 204 9.56 -15.78 -5.79
CA ASN A 204 9.58 -15.65 -7.24
C ASN A 204 8.22 -15.17 -7.73
N ILE A 205 8.08 -13.84 -7.80
CA ILE A 205 6.89 -13.15 -8.30
C ILE A 205 7.30 -12.33 -9.51
N ARG A 206 6.47 -12.31 -10.55
CA ARG A 206 6.72 -11.57 -11.79
C ARG A 206 5.45 -10.90 -12.29
N GLY A 207 5.62 -9.78 -12.98
CA GLY A 207 4.55 -9.11 -13.70
C GLY A 207 3.85 -7.98 -12.93
N ALA A 208 4.24 -7.68 -11.69
CA ALA A 208 3.70 -6.53 -10.95
C ALA A 208 3.97 -5.21 -11.70
N GLY A 209 3.00 -4.29 -11.67
CA GLY A 209 2.95 -3.13 -12.55
C GLY A 209 2.24 -3.39 -13.88
N GLY A 210 2.08 -4.66 -14.27
CA GLY A 210 1.22 -5.12 -15.36
C GLY A 210 -0.13 -5.64 -14.86
N SER A 211 -0.98 -6.09 -15.80
CA SER A 211 -2.30 -6.65 -15.48
C SER A 211 -2.29 -8.15 -15.18
N ILE A 212 -1.15 -8.81 -15.35
CA ILE A 212 -0.99 -10.25 -15.09
C ILE A 212 0.22 -10.43 -14.18
N ILE A 213 0.00 -11.08 -13.03
CA ILE A 213 1.04 -11.37 -12.05
C ILE A 213 1.10 -12.88 -11.85
N THR A 214 2.32 -13.43 -11.87
CA THR A 214 2.57 -14.83 -11.56
C THR A 214 3.32 -14.96 -10.25
N VAL A 215 2.91 -15.91 -9.40
CA VAL A 215 3.51 -16.21 -8.10
C VAL A 215 3.87 -17.67 -8.07
N GLU A 216 5.14 -18.01 -7.87
CA GLU A 216 5.58 -19.36 -7.55
C GLU A 216 5.50 -19.55 -6.03
N GLY A 217 4.60 -20.41 -5.59
CA GLY A 217 4.35 -20.64 -4.16
C GLY A 217 5.35 -21.59 -3.51
N LYS A 218 5.22 -21.73 -2.19
CA LYS A 218 6.05 -22.61 -1.34
C LYS A 218 7.57 -22.44 -1.50
N ARG A 219 8.01 -21.22 -1.86
CA ARG A 219 9.43 -20.88 -1.80
C ARG A 219 9.85 -20.69 -0.36
N ALA A 220 11.04 -21.14 -0.01
CA ALA A 220 11.63 -20.85 1.29
C ALA A 220 12.01 -19.37 1.36
N LEU A 221 11.23 -18.58 2.10
CA LEU A 221 11.50 -17.18 2.32
C LEU A 221 12.37 -17.01 3.58
N HIS A 222 13.23 -15.99 3.55
CA HIS A 222 14.13 -15.64 4.65
C HIS A 222 13.94 -14.17 5.03
N GLY A 223 14.47 -13.75 6.16
CA GLY A 223 14.55 -12.35 6.56
C GLY A 223 15.63 -11.58 5.80
N GLY A 224 15.64 -10.27 6.00
CA GLY A 224 16.58 -9.38 5.36
C GLY A 224 16.20 -7.92 5.52
N THR A 225 16.99 -7.03 4.92
CA THR A 225 16.74 -5.58 4.94
C THR A 225 16.05 -5.16 3.63
N TYR A 226 15.03 -4.33 3.76
CA TYR A 226 14.31 -3.78 2.62
C TYR A 226 13.91 -2.32 2.84
N ARG A 227 14.11 -1.47 1.83
CA ARG A 227 13.74 -0.07 1.84
C ARG A 227 12.42 0.13 1.10
N ILE A 228 11.41 0.68 1.78
CA ILE A 228 10.09 1.01 1.22
C ILE A 228 10.23 2.15 0.21
N ILE A 229 9.50 2.08 -0.90
CA ILE A 229 9.39 3.18 -1.87
C ILE A 229 8.80 4.44 -1.26
N ALA A 230 9.13 5.60 -1.83
CA ALA A 230 8.56 6.89 -1.39
C ALA A 230 7.04 6.97 -1.63
N ASP A 231 6.35 7.72 -0.77
CA ASP A 231 4.90 7.91 -0.85
C ASP A 231 4.54 8.93 -1.94
N ARG A 232 4.06 8.44 -3.08
CA ARG A 232 3.59 9.28 -4.19
C ARG A 232 2.41 10.19 -3.81
N ILE A 233 1.60 9.83 -2.82
CA ILE A 233 0.46 10.64 -2.38
C ILE A 233 0.94 11.81 -1.53
N VAL A 234 1.93 11.58 -0.67
CA VAL A 234 2.63 12.65 0.05
C VAL A 234 3.33 13.59 -0.93
N GLY A 235 4.04 13.04 -1.93
CA GLY A 235 4.65 13.83 -3.00
C GLY A 235 3.62 14.69 -3.74
N ALA A 236 2.49 14.11 -4.16
CA ALA A 236 1.39 14.85 -4.79
C ALA A 236 0.85 15.96 -3.90
N THR A 237 0.75 15.73 -2.59
CA THR A 237 0.27 16.71 -1.61
C THR A 237 1.18 17.93 -1.56
N TYR A 238 2.51 17.72 -1.47
CA TYR A 238 3.47 18.82 -1.46
C TYR A 238 3.51 19.59 -2.78
N LEU A 239 3.43 18.89 -3.92
CA LEU A 239 3.35 19.56 -5.24
C LEU A 239 2.09 20.43 -5.34
N CYS A 240 0.93 19.93 -4.92
CA CYS A 240 -0.31 20.70 -4.91
C CYS A 240 -0.25 21.90 -3.96
N ALA A 241 0.35 21.75 -2.77
CA ALA A 241 0.54 22.83 -1.82
C ALA A 241 1.43 23.93 -2.42
N ALA A 242 2.57 23.58 -3.00
CA ALA A 242 3.47 24.52 -3.66
C ALA A 242 2.83 25.21 -4.87
N ALA A 243 2.04 24.47 -5.67
CA ALA A 243 1.29 25.02 -6.79
C ALA A 243 0.31 26.11 -6.35
N CYS A 244 -0.44 25.85 -5.27
CA CYS A 244 -1.47 26.72 -4.72
C CYS A 244 -0.90 27.93 -3.95
N CYS A 245 0.15 27.75 -3.13
CA CYS A 245 0.76 28.82 -2.35
C CYS A 245 1.74 29.65 -3.17
N GLY A 246 2.28 29.12 -4.25
CA GLY A 246 3.40 29.68 -4.98
C GLY A 246 4.74 29.41 -4.28
N GLY A 247 5.83 29.60 -5.00
CA GLY A 247 7.18 29.35 -4.54
C GLY A 247 7.88 28.28 -5.36
N GLU A 248 8.87 27.62 -4.77
CA GLU A 248 9.65 26.55 -5.39
C GLU A 248 9.92 25.44 -4.37
N VAL A 249 9.50 24.23 -4.69
CA VAL A 249 9.70 23.06 -3.83
C VAL A 249 10.34 21.94 -4.63
N ARG A 250 11.36 21.31 -4.05
CA ARG A 250 12.02 20.14 -4.59
C ARG A 250 11.82 18.94 -3.67
N LEU A 251 11.32 17.84 -4.24
CA LEU A 251 11.06 16.59 -3.54
C LEU A 251 12.13 15.58 -3.94
N TYR A 252 12.86 15.03 -2.95
CA TYR A 252 13.89 14.02 -3.17
C TYR A 252 13.45 12.62 -2.77
N GLY A 253 14.17 11.61 -3.26
CA GLY A 253 13.97 10.21 -2.94
C GLY A 253 12.66 9.66 -3.47
N VAL A 254 12.08 10.30 -4.51
CA VAL A 254 10.80 9.92 -5.09
C VAL A 254 10.92 9.68 -6.59
N ASP A 255 10.48 8.50 -7.04
CA ASP A 255 10.35 8.21 -8.46
C ASP A 255 9.32 9.16 -9.10
N PRO A 256 9.68 9.97 -10.13
CA PRO A 256 8.75 10.89 -10.77
C PRO A 256 7.65 10.21 -11.59
N ARG A 257 7.83 8.96 -12.02
CA ARG A 257 6.89 8.24 -12.89
C ARG A 257 5.49 8.08 -12.27
N PRO A 258 5.33 7.67 -11.01
CA PRO A 258 4.03 7.62 -10.35
C PRO A 258 3.37 8.99 -10.13
N LEU A 259 4.14 10.07 -10.19
CA LEU A 259 3.66 11.45 -10.05
C LEU A 259 3.28 12.09 -11.41
N SER A 260 3.48 11.39 -12.55
CA SER A 260 3.33 11.96 -13.88
C SER A 260 1.96 12.56 -14.18
N THR A 261 0.88 11.93 -13.69
CA THR A 261 -0.49 12.43 -13.91
C THR A 261 -0.79 13.71 -13.15
N ILE A 262 -0.32 13.82 -11.90
CA ILE A 262 -0.47 15.04 -11.10
C ILE A 262 0.45 16.15 -11.63
N SER A 263 1.69 15.82 -12.00
CA SER A 263 2.63 16.74 -12.62
C SER A 263 2.10 17.30 -13.92
N GLY A 264 1.48 16.46 -14.76
CA GLY A 264 0.82 16.90 -15.99
C GLY A 264 -0.33 17.88 -15.74
N ALA A 265 -1.20 17.57 -14.76
CA ALA A 265 -2.31 18.46 -14.40
C ALA A 265 -1.83 19.81 -13.85
N LEU A 266 -0.80 19.81 -12.98
CA LEU A 266 -0.22 21.05 -12.44
C LEU A 266 0.54 21.84 -13.50
N SER A 267 1.18 21.19 -14.48
CA SER A 267 1.81 21.86 -15.64
C SER A 267 0.76 22.51 -16.53
N GLU A 268 -0.38 21.85 -16.79
CA GLU A 268 -1.52 22.44 -17.51
C GLU A 268 -2.09 23.66 -16.74
N ALA A 269 -2.11 23.59 -15.41
CA ALA A 269 -2.51 24.72 -14.56
C ALA A 269 -1.51 25.88 -14.54
N GLY A 270 -0.35 25.76 -15.19
CA GLY A 270 0.65 26.82 -15.34
C GLY A 270 1.86 26.73 -14.43
N CYS A 271 2.05 25.62 -13.71
CA CYS A 271 3.26 25.38 -12.94
C CYS A 271 4.41 24.93 -13.85
N MET A 272 5.64 25.29 -13.49
CA MET A 272 6.84 24.73 -14.07
C MET A 272 7.27 23.50 -13.27
N ILE A 273 7.39 22.34 -13.92
CA ILE A 273 7.82 21.11 -13.27
C ILE A 273 9.04 20.57 -13.98
N LYS A 274 10.04 20.15 -13.23
CA LYS A 274 11.23 19.44 -13.71
C LYS A 274 11.36 18.15 -12.92
N SER A 275 11.59 17.04 -13.63
CA SER A 275 11.82 15.72 -13.03
C SER A 275 13.24 15.28 -13.33
N GLY A 276 13.96 14.83 -12.30
CA GLY A 276 15.22 14.13 -12.40
C GLY A 276 15.02 12.61 -12.44
N GLU A 277 16.00 11.87 -11.95
CA GLU A 277 15.93 10.42 -11.84
C GLU A 277 15.13 9.99 -10.60
N ASP A 278 15.39 10.64 -9.46
CA ASP A 278 14.78 10.37 -8.15
C ASP A 278 14.29 11.64 -7.45
N ASP A 279 14.00 12.70 -8.21
CA ASP A 279 13.52 13.97 -7.69
C ASP A 279 12.50 14.64 -8.62
N VAL A 280 11.67 15.49 -8.04
CA VAL A 280 10.72 16.35 -8.74
C VAL A 280 10.78 17.76 -8.15
N MET A 281 10.96 18.77 -9.01
CA MET A 281 10.89 20.19 -8.62
C MET A 281 9.67 20.82 -9.24
N LEU A 282 8.94 21.59 -8.45
CA LEU A 282 7.83 22.44 -8.91
C LEU A 282 8.09 23.89 -8.56
N GLN A 283 7.88 24.78 -9.53
CA GLN A 283 7.87 26.22 -9.35
C GLN A 283 6.50 26.79 -9.77
N SER A 284 5.92 27.65 -8.94
CA SER A 284 4.64 28.30 -9.17
C SER A 284 4.66 29.76 -8.72
N ASN A 285 3.89 30.61 -9.41
CA ASN A 285 3.63 31.99 -8.94
C ASN A 285 2.41 32.06 -8.01
N GLY A 286 1.73 30.94 -7.73
CA GLY A 286 0.52 30.86 -6.91
C GLY A 286 -0.78 31.24 -7.64
N VAL A 287 -0.71 31.53 -8.95
CA VAL A 287 -1.87 31.81 -9.79
C VAL A 287 -2.05 30.67 -10.78
N LEU A 288 -3.07 29.84 -10.53
CA LEU A 288 -3.36 28.68 -11.34
C LEU A 288 -4.42 29.01 -12.40
N LYS A 289 -4.30 28.37 -13.57
CA LYS A 289 -5.30 28.43 -14.63
C LYS A 289 -6.24 27.24 -14.51
N SER A 290 -7.46 27.38 -15.00
CA SER A 290 -8.37 26.23 -15.16
C SER A 290 -7.77 25.19 -16.13
N ILE A 291 -8.01 23.93 -15.84
CA ILE A 291 -7.53 22.79 -16.63
C ILE A 291 -8.71 22.00 -17.19
N ARG A 292 -8.44 21.10 -18.12
CA ARG A 292 -9.44 20.15 -18.60
C ARG A 292 -9.93 19.27 -17.44
N PRO A 293 -11.21 18.81 -17.48
CA PRO A 293 -11.73 17.91 -16.47
C PRO A 293 -10.85 16.66 -16.27
N VAL A 294 -10.44 16.42 -15.02
CA VAL A 294 -9.66 15.24 -14.65
C VAL A 294 -10.63 14.12 -14.24
N ARG A 295 -10.41 12.92 -14.81
CA ARG A 295 -11.14 11.70 -14.42
C ARG A 295 -10.21 10.76 -13.67
N THR A 296 -10.63 10.33 -12.49
CA THR A 296 -9.93 9.28 -11.75
C THR A 296 -10.09 7.92 -12.44
N ALA A 297 -9.03 7.14 -12.44
CA ALA A 297 -8.98 5.81 -13.03
C ALA A 297 -7.91 4.96 -12.32
N PRO A 298 -7.99 3.60 -12.42
CA PRO A 298 -6.93 2.71 -11.97
C PRO A 298 -5.58 3.10 -12.60
N TYR A 299 -4.51 2.85 -11.86
CA TYR A 299 -3.14 3.15 -12.31
C TYR A 299 -2.84 2.51 -13.70
N PRO A 300 -2.19 3.22 -14.64
CA PRO A 300 -1.52 4.52 -14.50
C PRO A 300 -2.42 5.74 -14.74
N GLY A 301 -3.74 5.62 -14.62
CA GLY A 301 -4.65 6.76 -14.65
C GLY A 301 -4.49 7.67 -13.44
N PHE A 302 -5.29 8.76 -13.39
CA PHE A 302 -5.22 9.70 -12.28
C PHE A 302 -5.73 9.05 -10.97
N PRO A 303 -4.89 8.99 -9.90
CA PRO A 303 -5.23 8.27 -8.70
C PRO A 303 -6.32 8.98 -7.87
N THR A 304 -7.26 8.21 -7.32
CA THR A 304 -8.32 8.71 -6.44
C THR A 304 -7.77 9.41 -5.21
N ASP A 305 -6.62 8.95 -4.69
CA ASP A 305 -5.98 9.53 -3.50
C ASP A 305 -5.41 10.94 -3.73
N ALA A 306 -5.02 11.26 -4.97
CA ALA A 306 -4.53 12.59 -5.34
C ALA A 306 -5.66 13.56 -5.75
N GLN A 307 -6.89 13.07 -5.97
CA GLN A 307 -8.01 13.90 -6.39
C GLN A 307 -8.35 15.00 -5.38
N PRO A 308 -8.44 14.75 -4.05
CA PRO A 308 -8.79 15.81 -3.10
C PRO A 308 -7.76 16.92 -3.04
N VAL A 309 -6.47 16.58 -3.10
CA VAL A 309 -5.38 17.58 -3.01
C VAL A 309 -5.28 18.41 -4.29
N LEU A 310 -5.46 17.80 -5.48
CA LEU A 310 -5.55 18.55 -6.72
C LEU A 310 -6.78 19.46 -6.74
N MET A 311 -7.94 18.97 -6.31
CA MET A 311 -9.16 19.77 -6.23
C MET A 311 -8.96 20.99 -5.32
N ALA A 312 -8.33 20.79 -4.14
CA ALA A 312 -8.04 21.89 -3.21
C ALA A 312 -7.12 22.94 -3.85
N ALA A 313 -6.08 22.54 -4.57
CA ALA A 313 -5.20 23.46 -5.29
C ALA A 313 -5.94 24.23 -6.37
N LEU A 314 -6.79 23.58 -7.16
CA LEU A 314 -7.53 24.19 -8.27
C LEU A 314 -8.68 25.10 -7.82
N LEU A 315 -9.08 25.11 -6.55
CA LEU A 315 -10.04 26.11 -6.05
C LEU A 315 -9.54 27.55 -6.20
N LYS A 316 -8.24 27.74 -6.39
CA LYS A 316 -7.62 29.05 -6.67
C LYS A 316 -7.45 29.32 -8.18
N SER A 317 -7.86 28.40 -9.05
CA SER A 317 -7.76 28.61 -10.50
C SER A 317 -8.80 29.63 -11.00
N ALA A 318 -8.37 30.51 -11.92
CA ALA A 318 -9.25 31.45 -12.59
C ALA A 318 -9.74 30.89 -13.94
#